data_9f4594e5abcd993668b6b3126cd1a6b0
#
_entry.id   9f4594e5abcd993668b6b3126cd1a6b0
#
_cell.length_a   1.000
_cell.length_b   1.000
_cell.length_c   1.000
_cell.angle_alpha   90.00
_cell.angle_beta   90.00
_cell.angle_gamma   90.00
#
_symmetry.space_group_name_H-M   'P 1'
#
loop_
_entity.id
_entity.type
_entity.pdbx_description
1 polymer ?
#
loop_
_entity_poly.entity_id
_entity_poly.type
_entity_poly.pdbx_seq_one_letter_code
_entity_poly.pdbx_strand_id
1 'polypeptide(L)'
;MNRFKSLLLITFFGISSLFAQNKGWNLDKSHSSVGFSIKHMVISEVSGRFKDFDINFTSTKSDFTDGKVEASIKVASITTDNERRDGHLKTDDFFNAEKFPEIKFVSTSFEKAGENKYKITGDLTIRDVTKSVTFDAAYNGSIKAPRGGEVHSWKATVSINRFDYGLKWNRAIEAGGLVAGDTVNITLNLELNKPAA
;
A
#
# COMPACT_ATOMS: atom_id res chain seq x y z
N MET A 1 -2.13 -68.01 -5.45
CA MET A 1 -3.10 -66.93 -5.27
C MET A 1 -2.32 -65.69 -4.74
N ASN A 2 -1.64 -64.96 -5.63
CA ASN A 2 -0.75 -63.84 -5.29
C ASN A 2 -1.53 -62.53 -5.40
N ARG A 3 -1.70 -61.84 -4.26
CA ARG A 3 -2.29 -60.50 -4.23
C ARG A 3 -1.15 -59.49 -4.36
N PHE A 4 -1.04 -58.84 -5.52
CA PHE A 4 -0.23 -57.64 -5.75
C PHE A 4 -0.89 -56.47 -5.05
N LYS A 5 -0.22 -55.89 -4.06
CA LYS A 5 -0.58 -54.60 -3.47
C LYS A 5 0.14 -53.50 -4.26
N SER A 6 -0.62 -52.80 -5.11
CA SER A 6 -0.11 -51.58 -5.75
C SER A 6 0.02 -50.44 -4.72
N LEU A 7 1.25 -50.01 -4.50
CA LEU A 7 1.57 -48.85 -3.69
C LEU A 7 1.51 -47.60 -4.58
N LEU A 8 0.48 -46.78 -4.39
CA LEU A 8 0.32 -45.50 -5.11
C LEU A 8 1.21 -44.44 -4.44
N LEU A 9 2.32 -44.13 -5.10
CA LEU A 9 3.25 -43.07 -4.66
C LEU A 9 2.71 -41.72 -5.10
N ILE A 10 2.08 -40.97 -4.16
CA ILE A 10 1.64 -39.62 -4.40
C ILE A 10 2.86 -38.72 -4.26
N THR A 11 3.44 -38.27 -5.35
CA THR A 11 4.49 -37.24 -5.39
C THR A 11 3.83 -35.86 -5.17
N PHE A 12 4.03 -35.33 -3.99
CA PHE A 12 3.66 -33.95 -3.65
C PHE A 12 4.64 -33.01 -4.37
N PHE A 13 4.21 -32.44 -5.49
CA PHE A 13 4.98 -31.41 -6.21
C PHE A 13 4.84 -30.10 -5.41
N GLY A 14 5.78 -29.86 -4.52
CA GLY A 14 5.89 -28.58 -3.82
C GLY A 14 6.22 -27.49 -4.83
N ILE A 15 5.26 -26.60 -5.08
CA ILE A 15 5.48 -25.36 -5.82
C ILE A 15 6.32 -24.47 -4.88
N SER A 16 7.63 -24.57 -4.98
CA SER A 16 8.56 -23.60 -4.40
C SER A 16 8.37 -22.31 -5.21
N SER A 17 7.69 -21.34 -4.62
CA SER A 17 7.67 -19.96 -5.13
C SER A 17 9.12 -19.47 -5.09
N LEU A 18 9.80 -19.51 -6.23
CA LEU A 18 11.03 -18.77 -6.43
C LEU A 18 10.67 -17.28 -6.29
N PHE A 19 10.88 -16.73 -5.11
CA PHE A 19 11.06 -15.29 -4.98
C PHE A 19 12.31 -14.95 -5.79
N ALA A 20 12.12 -14.53 -7.03
CA ALA A 20 13.18 -13.93 -7.82
C ALA A 20 13.75 -12.79 -6.95
N GLN A 21 15.02 -12.91 -6.56
CA GLN A 21 15.73 -11.78 -5.95
C GLN A 21 15.65 -10.64 -6.95
N ASN A 22 14.79 -9.70 -6.66
CA ASN A 22 14.61 -8.50 -7.44
C ASN A 22 15.92 -7.73 -7.33
N LYS A 23 16.76 -7.73 -8.38
CA LYS A 23 17.87 -6.78 -8.55
C LYS A 23 17.31 -5.37 -8.79
N GLY A 24 16.22 -5.06 -8.13
CA GLY A 24 15.43 -3.88 -8.28
C GLY A 24 15.77 -2.84 -7.22
N TRP A 25 14.85 -2.00 -7.04
CA TRP A 25 14.86 -0.87 -6.16
C TRP A 25 14.55 -1.32 -4.72
N ASN A 26 15.32 -0.84 -3.75
CA ASN A 26 15.11 -1.14 -2.34
C ASN A 26 14.42 0.05 -1.65
N LEU A 27 13.30 -0.20 -0.99
CA LEU A 27 12.61 0.81 -0.19
C LEU A 27 13.47 1.21 1.02
N ASP A 28 13.75 2.49 1.19
CA ASP A 28 14.25 3.05 2.45
C ASP A 28 13.09 3.35 3.38
N LYS A 29 12.78 2.43 4.29
CA LYS A 29 11.68 2.57 5.25
C LYS A 29 11.87 3.72 6.22
N SER A 30 13.12 4.12 6.49
CA SER A 30 13.41 5.20 7.46
C SER A 30 13.12 6.59 6.90
N HIS A 31 13.18 6.74 5.58
CA HIS A 31 12.88 7.99 4.87
C HIS A 31 11.59 7.92 4.04
N SER A 32 10.80 6.85 4.25
CA SER A 32 9.52 6.67 3.57
C SER A 32 8.35 6.72 4.55
N SER A 33 7.18 7.07 4.04
CA SER A 33 5.96 7.10 4.84
C SER A 33 4.72 6.74 4.04
N VAL A 34 3.78 6.04 4.71
CA VAL A 34 2.42 5.75 4.23
C VAL A 34 1.47 6.45 5.18
N GLY A 35 0.98 7.62 4.76
CA GLY A 35 0.12 8.49 5.56
C GLY A 35 -1.29 8.60 5.00
N PHE A 36 -2.20 9.03 5.85
CA PHE A 36 -3.57 9.37 5.47
C PHE A 36 -4.11 10.53 6.30
N SER A 37 -5.14 11.18 5.76
CA SER A 37 -5.95 12.15 6.50
C SER A 37 -7.43 12.02 6.19
N ILE A 38 -8.27 12.42 7.14
CA ILE A 38 -9.72 12.36 7.05
C ILE A 38 -10.34 13.55 7.78
N LYS A 39 -11.41 14.12 7.22
CA LYS A 39 -12.18 15.17 7.89
C LYS A 39 -12.82 14.64 9.17
N HIS A 40 -12.73 15.42 10.24
CA HIS A 40 -13.36 15.16 11.54
C HIS A 40 -14.34 16.28 11.88
N MET A 41 -15.59 15.89 12.14
CA MET A 41 -16.70 16.80 12.47
C MET A 41 -16.84 17.97 11.46
N VAL A 42 -16.51 17.71 10.18
CA VAL A 42 -16.56 18.66 9.05
C VAL A 42 -15.50 19.78 9.12
N ILE A 43 -15.12 20.21 10.30
CA ILE A 43 -14.31 21.44 10.54
C ILE A 43 -12.82 21.20 10.78
N SER A 44 -12.41 20.00 11.16
CA SER A 44 -11.02 19.65 11.45
C SER A 44 -10.55 18.44 10.65
N GLU A 45 -9.31 18.05 10.84
CA GLU A 45 -8.73 16.87 10.17
C GLU A 45 -7.97 16.01 11.18
N VAL A 46 -8.12 14.71 11.03
CA VAL A 46 -7.31 13.71 11.72
C VAL A 46 -6.34 13.13 10.71
N SER A 47 -5.06 13.17 11.03
CA SER A 47 -4.01 12.48 10.26
C SER A 47 -3.54 11.23 10.98
N GLY A 48 -3.09 10.26 10.20
CA GLY A 48 -2.48 9.04 10.70
C GLY A 48 -1.49 8.46 9.70
N ARG A 49 -0.81 7.41 10.12
CA ARG A 49 0.15 6.68 9.29
C ARG A 49 0.18 5.21 9.66
N PHE A 50 0.71 4.40 8.76
CA PHE A 50 1.10 3.02 9.04
C PHE A 50 2.62 2.96 9.22
N LYS A 51 3.08 2.28 10.30
CA LYS A 51 4.51 2.18 10.65
C LYS A 51 5.21 0.99 10.01
N ASP A 52 4.44 -0.02 9.59
CA ASP A 52 4.97 -1.25 8.97
C ASP A 52 4.34 -1.45 7.60
N PHE A 53 5.15 -1.33 6.57
CA PHE A 53 4.78 -1.45 5.18
C PHE A 53 5.98 -1.89 4.35
N ASP A 54 5.68 -2.55 3.23
CA ASP A 54 6.64 -2.88 2.19
C ASP A 54 6.11 -2.40 0.84
N ILE A 55 7.00 -1.82 0.03
CA ILE A 55 6.69 -1.36 -1.32
C ILE A 55 7.80 -1.86 -2.24
N ASN A 56 7.43 -2.71 -3.17
CA ASN A 56 8.30 -3.21 -4.21
C ASN A 56 8.05 -2.41 -5.49
N PHE A 57 9.09 -1.78 -5.99
CA PHE A 57 9.07 -1.07 -7.26
C PHE A 57 10.06 -1.69 -8.23
N THR A 58 9.65 -1.88 -9.47
CA THR A 58 10.53 -2.34 -10.54
C THR A 58 10.33 -1.49 -11.77
N SER A 59 11.42 -1.09 -12.42
CA SER A 59 11.42 -0.45 -13.73
C SER A 59 12.79 -0.66 -14.38
N THR A 60 12.80 -0.91 -15.67
CA THR A 60 14.01 -1.04 -16.50
C THR A 60 14.25 0.20 -17.35
N LYS A 61 13.21 0.98 -17.62
CA LYS A 61 13.29 2.20 -18.42
C LYS A 61 13.65 3.41 -17.55
N SER A 62 14.42 4.32 -18.13
CA SER A 62 14.80 5.58 -17.46
C SER A 62 13.62 6.54 -17.28
N ASP A 63 12.55 6.40 -18.06
CA ASP A 63 11.33 7.19 -17.97
C ASP A 63 10.23 6.54 -17.13
N PHE A 64 10.51 5.38 -16.52
CA PHE A 64 9.65 4.60 -15.64
C PHE A 64 8.32 4.13 -16.24
N THR A 65 8.12 4.22 -17.57
CA THR A 65 6.85 3.83 -18.21
C THR A 65 6.56 2.33 -18.18
N ASP A 66 7.52 1.51 -17.81
CA ASP A 66 7.38 0.06 -17.52
C ASP A 66 7.29 -0.24 -16.02
N GLY A 67 7.08 0.78 -15.20
CA GLY A 67 7.05 0.70 -13.75
C GLY A 67 5.99 -0.27 -13.24
N LYS A 68 6.35 -1.09 -12.24
CA LYS A 68 5.42 -1.94 -11.50
C LYS A 68 5.57 -1.69 -10.02
N VAL A 69 4.46 -1.60 -9.33
CA VAL A 69 4.38 -1.35 -7.89
C VAL A 69 3.55 -2.44 -7.24
N GLU A 70 4.08 -3.05 -6.21
CA GLU A 70 3.35 -3.91 -5.28
C GLU A 70 3.57 -3.37 -3.87
N ALA A 71 2.49 -3.18 -3.10
CA ALA A 71 2.58 -2.72 -1.73
C ALA A 71 1.79 -3.63 -0.79
N SER A 72 2.34 -3.84 0.40
CA SER A 72 1.70 -4.51 1.53
C SER A 72 1.88 -3.66 2.78
N ILE A 73 0.78 -3.32 3.44
CA ILE A 73 0.76 -2.47 4.62
C ILE A 73 0.12 -3.25 5.77
N LYS A 74 0.80 -3.38 6.90
CA LYS A 74 0.28 -4.05 8.09
C LYS A 74 -0.74 -3.16 8.80
N VAL A 75 -2.00 -3.58 8.84
CA VAL A 75 -3.10 -2.83 9.47
C VAL A 75 -2.83 -2.58 10.95
N ALA A 76 -2.26 -3.55 11.65
CA ALA A 76 -1.95 -3.43 13.08
C ALA A 76 -0.96 -2.30 13.41
N SER A 77 -0.20 -1.82 12.40
CA SER A 77 0.79 -0.75 12.56
C SER A 77 0.22 0.67 12.48
N ILE A 78 -1.11 0.80 12.31
CA ILE A 78 -1.80 2.09 12.23
C ILE A 78 -1.58 2.91 13.49
N THR A 79 -1.29 4.19 13.32
CA THR A 79 -1.25 5.16 14.40
C THR A 79 -1.79 6.51 13.95
N THR A 80 -2.52 7.13 14.85
CA THR A 80 -3.02 8.51 14.75
C THR A 80 -2.53 9.33 15.93
N ASP A 81 -1.50 8.83 16.64
CA ASP A 81 -0.93 9.37 17.87
C ASP A 81 -1.98 9.48 19.00
N ASN A 82 -2.97 8.54 19.01
CA ASN A 82 -4.01 8.39 20.03
C ASN A 82 -4.35 6.89 20.18
N GLU A 83 -3.88 6.27 21.24
CA GLU A 83 -4.00 4.82 21.48
C GLU A 83 -5.44 4.31 21.47
N ARG A 84 -6.40 5.07 22.07
CA ARG A 84 -7.81 4.68 22.09
C ARG A 84 -8.39 4.63 20.67
N ARG A 85 -8.11 5.64 19.86
CA ARG A 85 -8.54 5.69 18.47
C ARG A 85 -7.86 4.60 17.64
N ASP A 86 -6.56 4.42 17.81
CA ASP A 86 -5.78 3.39 17.10
C ASP A 86 -6.30 1.98 17.43
N GLY A 87 -6.66 1.72 18.70
CA GLY A 87 -7.33 0.49 19.11
C GLY A 87 -8.68 0.30 18.41
N HIS A 88 -9.53 1.34 18.37
CA HIS A 88 -10.82 1.28 17.69
C HIS A 88 -10.69 1.07 16.17
N LEU A 89 -9.72 1.71 15.52
CA LEU A 89 -9.46 1.52 14.09
C LEU A 89 -9.12 0.07 13.72
N LYS A 90 -8.56 -0.72 14.65
CA LYS A 90 -8.21 -2.13 14.44
C LYS A 90 -9.39 -3.09 14.60
N THR A 91 -10.50 -2.66 15.19
CA THR A 91 -11.70 -3.49 15.40
C THR A 91 -12.51 -3.68 14.12
N ASP A 92 -13.57 -4.51 14.19
CA ASP A 92 -14.48 -4.77 13.06
C ASP A 92 -15.29 -3.54 12.63
N ASP A 93 -15.44 -2.54 13.48
CA ASP A 93 -16.03 -1.24 13.13
C ASP A 93 -15.27 -0.56 11.96
N PHE A 94 -13.97 -0.86 11.83
CA PHE A 94 -13.09 -0.28 10.80
C PHE A 94 -12.34 -1.37 10.03
N PHE A 95 -11.06 -1.55 10.31
CA PHE A 95 -10.19 -2.41 9.49
C PHE A 95 -10.31 -3.90 9.79
N ASN A 96 -10.73 -4.28 11.00
CA ASN A 96 -10.74 -5.67 11.46
C ASN A 96 -9.36 -6.33 11.26
N ALA A 97 -8.34 -5.79 11.94
CA ALA A 97 -6.94 -6.17 11.74
C ALA A 97 -6.65 -7.64 12.00
N GLU A 98 -7.46 -8.31 12.84
CA GLU A 98 -7.35 -9.74 13.12
C GLU A 98 -7.72 -10.58 11.90
N LYS A 99 -8.82 -10.23 11.23
CA LYS A 99 -9.30 -10.95 10.04
C LYS A 99 -8.62 -10.50 8.75
N PHE A 100 -8.31 -9.21 8.65
CA PHE A 100 -7.71 -8.57 7.47
C PHE A 100 -6.41 -7.86 7.88
N PRO A 101 -5.31 -8.60 8.07
CA PRO A 101 -4.08 -8.05 8.64
C PRO A 101 -3.33 -7.11 7.70
N GLU A 102 -3.68 -7.08 6.41
CA GLU A 102 -2.97 -6.33 5.38
C GLU A 102 -3.89 -5.52 4.48
N ILE A 103 -3.43 -4.31 4.12
CA ILE A 103 -3.88 -3.56 2.96
C ILE A 103 -2.90 -3.86 1.83
N LYS A 104 -3.39 -4.08 0.60
CA LYS A 104 -2.55 -4.42 -0.56
C LYS A 104 -2.83 -3.48 -1.73
N PHE A 105 -1.81 -3.22 -2.51
CA PHE A 105 -1.93 -2.54 -3.79
C PHE A 105 -1.06 -3.23 -4.84
N VAL A 106 -1.62 -3.45 -6.03
CA VAL A 106 -0.89 -4.00 -7.17
C VAL A 106 -1.18 -3.13 -8.39
N SER A 107 -0.15 -2.51 -8.95
CA SER A 107 -0.32 -1.66 -10.12
C SER A 107 -0.69 -2.46 -11.36
N THR A 108 -1.60 -1.91 -12.17
CA THR A 108 -1.99 -2.43 -13.49
C THR A 108 -1.48 -1.55 -14.62
N SER A 109 -1.27 -0.23 -14.37
CA SER A 109 -0.59 0.66 -15.31
C SER A 109 0.28 1.70 -14.59
N PHE A 110 1.30 2.18 -15.32
CA PHE A 110 2.20 3.24 -14.87
C PHE A 110 2.43 4.18 -16.06
N GLU A 111 1.72 5.29 -16.10
CA GLU A 111 1.64 6.17 -17.25
C GLU A 111 2.24 7.54 -16.96
N LYS A 112 3.03 8.05 -17.89
CA LYS A 112 3.55 9.42 -17.82
C LYS A 112 2.42 10.42 -18.06
N ALA A 113 2.23 11.37 -17.15
CA ALA A 113 1.17 12.37 -17.17
C ALA A 113 1.72 13.81 -17.28
N GLY A 114 2.99 13.96 -17.59
CA GLY A 114 3.69 15.23 -17.71
C GLY A 114 5.15 15.13 -17.32
N GLU A 115 5.84 16.25 -17.23
CA GLU A 115 7.22 16.27 -16.73
C GLU A 115 7.22 15.86 -15.25
N ASN A 116 7.96 14.79 -14.94
CA ASN A 116 8.07 14.21 -13.60
C ASN A 116 6.71 13.84 -12.93
N LYS A 117 5.63 13.72 -13.72
CA LYS A 117 4.28 13.37 -13.26
C LYS A 117 3.82 12.07 -13.88
N TYR A 118 3.15 11.25 -13.08
CA TYR A 118 2.69 9.93 -13.48
C TYR A 118 1.30 9.64 -12.91
N LYS A 119 0.57 8.79 -13.61
CA LYS A 119 -0.65 8.15 -13.12
C LYS A 119 -0.33 6.68 -12.89
N ILE A 120 -0.53 6.21 -11.67
CA ILE A 120 -0.31 4.81 -11.30
C ILE A 120 -1.67 4.22 -10.98
N THR A 121 -2.22 3.45 -11.91
CA THR A 121 -3.50 2.76 -11.71
C THR A 121 -3.23 1.34 -11.20
N GLY A 122 -4.06 0.86 -10.29
CA GLY A 122 -3.92 -0.49 -9.73
C GLY A 122 -5.07 -0.87 -8.81
N ASP A 123 -5.03 -2.11 -8.38
CA ASP A 123 -6.01 -2.72 -7.51
C ASP A 123 -5.63 -2.50 -6.05
N LEU A 124 -6.42 -1.69 -5.34
CA LEU A 124 -6.31 -1.46 -3.90
C LEU A 124 -7.28 -2.37 -3.17
N THR A 125 -6.74 -3.22 -2.29
CA THR A 125 -7.52 -4.11 -1.43
C THR A 125 -7.46 -3.63 0.01
N ILE A 126 -8.61 -3.31 0.59
CA ILE A 126 -8.79 -3.01 2.02
C ILE A 126 -9.86 -3.95 2.56
N ARG A 127 -9.57 -4.68 3.65
CA ARG A 127 -10.36 -5.81 4.13
C ARG A 127 -10.49 -6.88 3.02
N ASP A 128 -11.72 -7.21 2.64
CA ASP A 128 -12.08 -8.16 1.59
C ASP A 128 -12.57 -7.49 0.29
N VAL A 129 -12.42 -6.16 0.18
CA VAL A 129 -12.87 -5.40 -0.98
C VAL A 129 -11.68 -4.89 -1.78
N THR A 130 -11.68 -5.20 -3.08
CA THR A 130 -10.70 -4.72 -4.05
C THR A 130 -11.36 -3.76 -5.02
N LYS A 131 -10.74 -2.60 -5.24
CA LYS A 131 -11.18 -1.60 -6.22
C LYS A 131 -9.99 -1.03 -6.96
N SER A 132 -10.20 -0.71 -8.24
CA SER A 132 -9.22 0.03 -9.02
C SER A 132 -9.17 1.49 -8.58
N VAL A 133 -7.97 1.98 -8.32
CA VAL A 133 -7.69 3.37 -7.97
C VAL A 133 -6.52 3.90 -8.78
N THR A 134 -6.46 5.22 -8.97
CA THR A 134 -5.36 5.87 -9.69
C THR A 134 -4.68 6.89 -8.79
N PHE A 135 -3.42 6.63 -8.46
CA PHE A 135 -2.57 7.58 -7.75
C PHE A 135 -2.02 8.64 -8.71
N ASP A 136 -2.06 9.89 -8.29
CA ASP A 136 -1.23 10.95 -8.82
C ASP A 136 0.16 10.86 -8.21
N ALA A 137 1.18 10.61 -9.03
CA ALA A 137 2.55 10.45 -8.57
C ALA A 137 3.46 11.52 -9.18
N ALA A 138 4.37 12.04 -8.36
CA ALA A 138 5.42 12.96 -8.76
C ALA A 138 6.79 12.32 -8.45
N TYR A 139 7.65 12.35 -9.44
CA TYR A 139 9.07 12.03 -9.29
C TYR A 139 9.83 13.29 -8.89
N ASN A 140 10.43 13.31 -7.69
CA ASN A 140 11.13 14.48 -7.16
C ASN A 140 12.59 14.55 -7.61
N GLY A 141 13.09 13.49 -8.27
CA GLY A 141 14.47 13.40 -8.75
C GLY A 141 15.28 12.32 -8.05
N SER A 142 16.56 12.24 -8.42
CA SER A 142 17.52 11.33 -7.82
C SER A 142 18.86 11.99 -7.52
N ILE A 143 19.59 11.41 -6.60
CA ILE A 143 20.99 11.75 -6.28
C ILE A 143 21.84 10.50 -6.23
N LYS A 144 23.14 10.64 -6.48
CA LYS A 144 24.10 9.56 -6.23
C LYS A 144 24.21 9.31 -4.73
N ALA A 145 24.07 8.04 -4.33
CA ALA A 145 24.23 7.67 -2.93
C ALA A 145 25.73 7.65 -2.53
N PRO A 146 26.08 8.07 -1.30
CA PRO A 146 27.48 8.08 -0.84
C PRO A 146 28.15 6.70 -0.86
N ARG A 147 27.36 5.62 -0.76
CA ARG A 147 27.83 4.22 -0.78
C ARG A 147 27.68 3.54 -2.14
N GLY A 148 27.45 4.31 -3.20
CA GLY A 148 27.20 3.81 -4.55
C GLY A 148 25.72 3.60 -4.85
N GLY A 149 25.36 3.59 -6.14
CA GLY A 149 23.98 3.56 -6.59
C GLY A 149 23.31 4.95 -6.57
N GLU A 150 22.00 4.97 -6.59
CA GLU A 150 21.18 6.19 -6.63
C GLU A 150 20.03 6.11 -5.62
N VAL A 151 19.70 7.25 -5.01
CA VAL A 151 18.49 7.43 -4.21
C VAL A 151 17.48 8.21 -5.03
N HIS A 152 16.27 7.69 -5.16
CA HIS A 152 15.18 8.28 -5.93
C HIS A 152 14.03 8.62 -5.00
N SER A 153 13.46 9.83 -5.13
CA SER A 153 12.36 10.28 -4.29
C SER A 153 11.06 10.42 -5.11
N TRP A 154 9.97 9.93 -4.51
CA TRP A 154 8.64 9.96 -5.08
C TRP A 154 7.61 10.43 -4.07
N LYS A 155 6.58 11.12 -4.56
CA LYS A 155 5.37 11.40 -3.80
C LYS A 155 4.17 10.90 -4.60
N ALA A 156 3.26 10.16 -3.95
CA ALA A 156 2.02 9.73 -4.59
C ALA A 156 0.82 10.04 -3.68
N THR A 157 -0.32 10.41 -4.31
CA THR A 157 -1.55 10.77 -3.59
C THR A 157 -2.77 10.18 -4.27
N VAL A 158 -3.77 9.78 -3.47
CA VAL A 158 -5.10 9.40 -3.95
C VAL A 158 -6.14 9.71 -2.88
N SER A 159 -7.37 10.01 -3.30
CA SER A 159 -8.52 10.11 -2.41
C SER A 159 -9.47 8.95 -2.69
N ILE A 160 -9.91 8.27 -1.63
CA ILE A 160 -10.86 7.15 -1.70
C ILE A 160 -12.05 7.39 -0.80
N ASN A 161 -13.20 6.81 -1.13
CA ASN A 161 -14.31 6.73 -0.20
C ASN A 161 -14.18 5.46 0.66
N ARG A 162 -14.01 5.62 1.98
CA ARG A 162 -13.83 4.49 2.90
C ARG A 162 -15.04 3.56 2.99
N PHE A 163 -16.24 4.06 2.73
CA PHE A 163 -17.46 3.23 2.71
C PHE A 163 -17.43 2.20 1.58
N ASP A 164 -16.73 2.52 0.49
CA ASP A 164 -16.53 1.61 -0.63
C ASP A 164 -15.76 0.34 -0.27
N TYR A 165 -15.02 0.38 0.83
CA TYR A 165 -14.22 -0.73 1.37
C TYR A 165 -14.82 -1.32 2.65
N GLY A 166 -16.08 -0.99 2.96
CA GLY A 166 -16.77 -1.55 4.11
C GLY A 166 -16.38 -0.96 5.47
N LEU A 167 -15.59 0.14 5.53
CA LEU A 167 -15.29 0.85 6.77
C LEU A 167 -16.45 1.80 7.12
N LYS A 168 -17.56 1.23 7.59
CA LYS A 168 -18.88 1.90 7.65
C LYS A 168 -19.15 2.62 8.96
N TRP A 169 -18.34 2.43 10.01
CA TRP A 169 -18.59 3.09 11.28
C TRP A 169 -18.73 4.60 11.10
N ASN A 170 -19.80 5.14 11.67
CA ASN A 170 -20.03 6.58 11.70
C ASN A 170 -21.03 6.98 12.78
N ARG A 171 -21.03 8.26 13.11
CA ARG A 171 -22.02 8.91 13.96
C ARG A 171 -22.38 10.26 13.33
N ALA A 172 -23.65 10.56 13.21
CA ALA A 172 -24.11 11.88 12.81
C ALA A 172 -23.86 12.91 13.94
N ILE A 173 -23.67 14.16 13.55
CA ILE A 173 -23.56 15.29 14.46
C ILE A 173 -24.76 16.23 14.31
N GLU A 174 -25.14 16.92 15.40
CA GLU A 174 -26.33 17.78 15.40
C GLU A 174 -26.27 18.94 14.40
N ALA A 175 -25.05 19.44 14.14
CA ALA A 175 -24.80 20.50 13.14
C ALA A 175 -24.92 20.03 11.68
N GLY A 176 -25.29 18.75 11.45
CA GLY A 176 -25.25 18.11 10.13
C GLY A 176 -23.87 17.63 9.73
N GLY A 177 -23.79 16.45 9.11
CA GLY A 177 -22.56 15.78 8.71
C GLY A 177 -22.19 14.63 9.63
N LEU A 178 -20.94 14.17 9.51
CA LEU A 178 -20.45 12.95 10.13
C LEU A 178 -19.27 13.24 11.06
N VAL A 179 -19.13 12.46 12.14
CA VAL A 179 -17.96 12.53 13.03
C VAL A 179 -16.67 12.21 12.26
N ALA A 180 -16.67 11.19 11.42
CA ALA A 180 -15.57 10.88 10.50
C ALA A 180 -16.07 10.99 9.06
N GLY A 181 -15.43 11.81 8.24
CA GLY A 181 -15.76 11.96 6.82
C GLY A 181 -15.74 10.62 6.06
N ASP A 182 -16.26 10.60 4.87
CA ASP A 182 -16.24 9.44 3.96
C ASP A 182 -14.96 9.38 3.11
N THR A 183 -14.41 10.53 2.79
CA THR A 183 -13.22 10.68 1.95
C THR A 183 -11.95 10.60 2.78
N VAL A 184 -11.08 9.66 2.44
CA VAL A 184 -9.73 9.50 3.00
C VAL A 184 -8.71 9.91 1.96
N ASN A 185 -7.85 10.87 2.29
CA ASN A 185 -6.72 11.27 1.46
C ASN A 185 -5.50 10.46 1.87
N ILE A 186 -4.94 9.70 0.94
CA ILE A 186 -3.74 8.89 1.14
C ILE A 186 -2.55 9.64 0.54
N THR A 187 -1.45 9.71 1.27
CA THR A 187 -0.19 10.32 0.82
C THR A 187 0.96 9.38 1.10
N LEU A 188 1.72 9.07 0.06
CA LEU A 188 2.96 8.30 0.14
C LEU A 188 4.12 9.23 -0.15
N ASN A 189 5.14 9.23 0.71
CA ASN A 189 6.45 9.80 0.41
C ASN A 189 7.45 8.65 0.46
N LEU A 190 8.18 8.43 -0.61
CA LEU A 190 9.00 7.24 -0.79
C LEU A 190 10.41 7.60 -1.20
N GLU A 191 11.39 6.98 -0.55
CA GLU A 191 12.76 6.90 -1.02
C GLU A 191 13.09 5.48 -1.44
N LEU A 192 13.57 5.34 -2.67
CA LEU A 192 13.92 4.07 -3.29
C LEU A 192 15.40 4.08 -3.66
N ASN A 193 16.13 3.11 -3.16
CA ASN A 193 17.55 2.92 -3.46
C ASN A 193 17.72 2.00 -4.66
N LYS A 194 18.30 2.50 -5.74
CA LYS A 194 18.74 1.71 -6.90
C LYS A 194 20.19 1.33 -6.70
N PRO A 195 20.54 0.04 -6.56
CA PRO A 195 21.91 -0.40 -6.43
C PRO A 195 22.76 0.01 -7.65
N ALA A 196 24.08 0.16 -7.45
CA ALA A 196 25.01 0.27 -8.58
C ALA A 196 24.94 -1.01 -9.43
N ALA A 197 25.06 -0.84 -10.75
CA ALA A 197 25.07 -1.94 -11.71
C ALA A 197 26.34 -2.80 -11.57
#